data_b830e59d6f93e7bdd6c20130ec930047
#
_entry.id   b830e59d6f93e7bdd6c20130ec930047
#
_cell.length_a   1.000
_cell.length_b   1.000
_cell.length_c   1.000
_cell.angle_alpha   90.00
_cell.angle_beta   90.00
_cell.angle_gamma   90.00
#
_symmetry.space_group_name_H-M   'P 1'
#
loop_
_entity.id
_entity.type
_entity.pdbx_description
1 polymer ?
#
loop_
_entity_poly.entity_id
_entity_poly.type
_entity_poly.pdbx_seq_one_letter_code
_entity_poly.pdbx_strand_id
1 'polypeptide(L)'
;MENKTFTISVYSENNVGLLNRISVIFLKRHINILSLNVSESEIENVSRFVIVVDTTEKWVKNIVGQIEKQIEVIKAFYHIDEETIFLESAIFKIN
;
A
#
# COMPACT_ATOMS: atom_id res chain seq x y z
N MET A 1 4.50 18.39 -9.99
CA MET A 1 3.37 17.50 -9.74
C MET A 1 3.05 17.51 -8.28
N GLU A 2 1.78 17.47 -7.99
CA GLU A 2 1.34 17.49 -6.60
C GLU A 2 1.40 16.11 -6.00
N ASN A 3 1.79 16.07 -4.74
CA ASN A 3 1.69 14.84 -3.99
C ASN A 3 0.26 14.62 -3.55
N LYS A 4 -0.13 13.36 -3.51
CA LYS A 4 -1.44 12.97 -3.02
C LYS A 4 -1.26 11.77 -2.11
N THR A 5 -2.30 11.46 -1.37
CA THR A 5 -2.30 10.30 -0.49
C THR A 5 -2.88 9.11 -1.24
N PHE A 6 -2.12 8.04 -1.27
CA PHE A 6 -2.52 6.80 -1.93
C PHE A 6 -2.51 5.67 -0.93
N THR A 7 -3.44 4.74 -1.10
CA THR A 7 -3.44 3.50 -0.34
C THR A 7 -3.06 2.38 -1.28
N ILE A 8 -2.01 1.66 -0.93
CA ILE A 8 -1.53 0.52 -1.71
C ILE A 8 -1.93 -0.74 -0.96
N SER A 9 -2.61 -1.65 -1.65
CA SER A 9 -3.00 -2.93 -1.09
C SER A 9 -2.18 -4.02 -1.76
N VAL A 10 -1.56 -4.87 -0.95
CA VAL A 10 -0.72 -5.96 -1.45
C VAL A 10 -1.18 -7.25 -0.81
N TYR A 11 -1.47 -8.24 -1.63
CA TYR A 11 -1.80 -9.57 -1.16
C TYR A 11 -0.64 -10.49 -1.52
N SER A 12 -0.11 -11.18 -0.53
CA SER A 12 1.07 -12.01 -0.76
C SER A 12 1.01 -13.27 0.08
N GLU A 13 1.79 -14.25 -0.35
CA GLU A 13 2.00 -15.42 0.49
C GLU A 13 2.69 -14.97 1.76
N ASN A 14 2.45 -15.69 2.84
CA ASN A 14 3.01 -15.34 4.14
C ASN A 14 4.52 -15.53 4.11
N ASN A 15 5.24 -14.44 3.92
CA ASN A 15 6.69 -14.46 3.80
C ASN A 15 7.28 -13.26 4.54
N VAL A 16 8.03 -13.53 5.59
CA VAL A 16 8.59 -12.50 6.45
C VAL A 16 9.54 -11.58 5.68
N GLY A 17 10.30 -12.14 4.75
CA GLY A 17 11.28 -11.34 4.01
C GLY A 17 10.67 -10.32 3.08
N LEU A 18 9.43 -10.51 2.69
CA LEU A 18 8.80 -9.60 1.74
C LEU A 18 8.65 -8.20 2.30
N LEU A 19 8.34 -8.08 3.59
CA LEU A 19 8.16 -6.76 4.20
C LEU A 19 9.44 -5.93 4.09
N ASN A 20 10.59 -6.57 4.30
CA ASN A 20 11.87 -5.86 4.17
C ASN A 20 12.09 -5.39 2.75
N ARG A 21 11.76 -6.21 1.76
CA ARG A 21 11.95 -5.83 0.36
C ARG A 21 11.04 -4.68 -0.02
N ILE A 22 9.80 -4.70 0.44
CA ILE A 22 8.87 -3.62 0.17
C ILE A 22 9.38 -2.33 0.80
N SER A 23 9.85 -2.40 2.04
CA SER A 23 10.38 -1.22 2.73
C SER A 23 11.55 -0.61 1.96
N VAL A 24 12.43 -1.45 1.43
CA VAL A 24 13.58 -0.97 0.68
C VAL A 24 13.14 -0.23 -0.60
N ILE A 25 12.11 -0.75 -1.26
CA ILE A 25 11.59 -0.10 -2.46
C ILE A 25 11.14 1.33 -2.14
N PHE A 26 10.42 1.52 -1.04
CA PHE A 26 9.98 2.85 -0.66
C PHE A 26 11.14 3.74 -0.24
N LEU A 27 12.10 3.20 0.49
CA LEU A 27 13.25 3.98 0.94
C LEU A 27 14.07 4.49 -0.23
N LYS A 28 14.27 3.67 -1.24
CA LYS A 28 15.07 4.07 -2.39
C LYS A 28 14.44 5.21 -3.17
N ARG A 29 13.13 5.35 -3.09
CA ARG A 29 12.42 6.41 -3.80
C ARG A 29 12.14 7.61 -2.92
N HIS A 30 12.56 7.57 -1.66
CA HIS A 30 12.30 8.66 -0.71
C HIS A 30 10.81 8.95 -0.58
N ILE A 31 10.00 7.90 -0.61
CA ILE A 31 8.56 8.06 -0.49
C ILE A 31 8.18 8.02 0.98
N ASN A 32 7.33 8.96 1.36
CA ASN A 32 6.90 9.10 2.74
C ASN A 32 5.77 8.12 3.03
N ILE A 33 6.03 7.16 3.89
CA ILE A 33 5.01 6.19 4.30
C ILE A 33 4.29 6.76 5.51
N LEU A 34 2.98 6.95 5.38
CA LEU A 34 2.17 7.50 6.46
C LEU A 34 1.70 6.42 7.42
N SER A 35 1.41 5.24 6.90
CA SER A 35 1.05 4.12 7.76
C SER A 35 1.29 2.81 7.02
N LEU A 36 1.48 1.76 7.80
CA LEU A 36 1.70 0.42 7.26
C LEU A 36 1.03 -0.57 8.19
N ASN A 37 0.08 -1.31 7.66
CA ASN A 37 -0.62 -2.33 8.41
C ASN A 37 -0.49 -3.67 7.71
N VAL A 38 -0.29 -4.71 8.48
CA VAL A 38 -0.21 -6.06 7.96
C VAL A 38 -1.23 -6.90 8.70
N SER A 39 -2.04 -7.63 7.97
CA SER A 39 -3.06 -8.47 8.58
C SER A 39 -3.20 -9.74 7.74
N GLU A 40 -3.85 -10.73 8.33
CA GLU A 40 -4.18 -11.92 7.58
C GLU A 40 -5.39 -11.60 6.69
N SER A 41 -5.35 -12.12 5.47
CA SER A 41 -6.50 -11.97 4.60
C SER A 41 -7.48 -13.10 4.88
N GLU A 42 -8.61 -13.06 4.15
CA GLU A 42 -9.59 -14.12 4.29
C GLU A 42 -9.11 -15.44 3.72
N ILE A 43 -8.09 -15.38 2.88
CA ILE A 43 -7.51 -16.57 2.27
C ILE A 43 -6.41 -17.09 3.17
N GLU A 44 -6.46 -18.37 3.48
CA GLU A 44 -5.47 -18.99 4.36
C GLU A 44 -4.07 -18.84 3.79
N ASN A 45 -3.11 -18.49 4.66
CA ASN A 45 -1.70 -18.31 4.30
C ASN A 45 -1.43 -17.13 3.38
N VAL A 46 -2.37 -16.22 3.25
CA VAL A 46 -2.19 -15.01 2.47
C VAL A 46 -2.30 -13.80 3.40
N SER A 47 -1.29 -12.95 3.35
CA SER A 47 -1.24 -11.73 4.14
C SER A 47 -1.66 -10.54 3.30
N ARG A 48 -2.21 -9.55 3.95
CA ARG A 48 -2.59 -8.31 3.29
C ARG A 48 -1.82 -7.17 3.91
N PHE A 49 -1.13 -6.43 3.07
CA PHE A 49 -0.41 -5.22 3.48
C PHE A 49 -1.23 -4.03 3.02
N VAL A 50 -1.47 -3.08 3.90
CA VAL A 50 -2.13 -1.83 3.53
C VAL A 50 -1.15 -0.71 3.86
N ILE A 51 -0.68 -0.04 2.83
CA ILE A 51 0.37 0.97 2.94
C ILE A 51 -0.18 2.30 2.46
N VAL A 52 -0.20 3.30 3.34
CA VAL A 52 -0.66 4.63 2.97
C VAL A 52 0.56 5.50 2.78
N VAL A 53 0.66 6.13 1.61
CA VAL A 53 1.83 6.91 1.25
C VAL A 53 1.44 8.28 0.72
N ASP A 54 2.38 9.21 0.78
CA ASP A 54 2.22 10.55 0.24
C ASP A 54 3.23 10.70 -0.89
N THR A 55 2.75 10.71 -2.13
CA THR A 55 3.62 10.76 -3.30
C THR A 55 2.80 11.16 -4.52
N THR A 56 3.43 11.14 -5.71
CA THR A 56 2.71 11.42 -6.95
C THR A 56 2.21 10.12 -7.57
N GLU A 57 1.23 10.24 -8.45
CA GLU A 57 0.68 9.05 -9.11
C GLU A 57 1.73 8.33 -9.93
N LYS A 58 2.63 9.09 -10.53
CA LYS A 58 3.71 8.49 -11.31
C LYS A 58 4.54 7.53 -10.48
N TRP A 59 4.90 7.95 -9.26
CA TRP A 59 5.73 7.12 -8.40
C TRP A 59 4.95 5.94 -7.82
N VAL A 60 3.67 6.15 -7.48
CA VAL A 60 2.89 5.05 -6.92
C VAL A 60 2.68 3.96 -7.96
N LYS A 61 2.48 4.32 -9.23
CA LYS A 61 2.40 3.32 -10.29
C LYS A 61 3.68 2.52 -10.42
N ASN A 62 4.81 3.20 -10.34
CA ASN A 62 6.12 2.57 -10.44
C ASN A 62 6.33 1.58 -9.30
N ILE A 63 6.00 2.01 -8.09
CA ILE A 63 6.18 1.20 -6.90
C ILE A 63 5.29 -0.05 -6.95
N VAL A 64 4.03 0.13 -7.31
CA VAL A 64 3.12 -1.02 -7.39
C VAL A 64 3.62 -2.02 -8.42
N GLY A 65 4.14 -1.53 -9.54
CA GLY A 65 4.71 -2.41 -10.55
C GLY A 65 5.89 -3.21 -10.02
N GLN A 66 6.74 -2.58 -9.22
CA GLN A 66 7.88 -3.28 -8.63
C GLN A 66 7.44 -4.31 -7.60
N ILE A 67 6.42 -3.97 -6.82
CA ILE A 67 5.90 -4.91 -5.83
C ILE A 67 5.30 -6.13 -6.51
N GLU A 68 4.58 -5.92 -7.61
CA GLU A 68 3.96 -7.02 -8.33
C GLU A 68 4.99 -8.00 -8.91
N LYS A 69 6.21 -7.54 -9.10
CA LYS A 69 7.26 -8.42 -9.65
C LYS A 69 7.84 -9.36 -8.61
N GLN A 70 7.53 -9.16 -7.34
CA GLN A 70 8.03 -10.06 -6.31
C GLN A 70 7.29 -11.39 -6.40
N ILE A 71 8.03 -12.47 -6.30
CA ILE A 71 7.46 -13.79 -6.53
C ILE A 71 6.36 -14.15 -5.54
N GLU A 72 6.46 -13.62 -4.31
CA GLU A 72 5.49 -13.91 -3.27
C GLU A 72 4.20 -13.12 -3.41
N VAL A 73 4.22 -12.08 -4.23
CA VAL A 73 3.06 -11.20 -4.35
C VAL A 73 2.03 -11.78 -5.30
N ILE A 74 0.81 -11.93 -4.80
CA ILE A 74 -0.30 -12.45 -5.59
C ILE A 74 -0.95 -11.31 -6.35
N LYS A 75 -1.11 -10.16 -5.69
CA LYS A 75 -1.82 -9.04 -6.29
C LYS A 75 -1.40 -7.75 -5.57
N ALA A 76 -1.25 -6.68 -6.31
CA ALA A 76 -0.99 -5.37 -5.74
C ALA A 76 -1.73 -4.33 -6.55
N PHE A 77 -2.31 -3.34 -5.87
CA PHE A 77 -2.99 -2.25 -6.54
C PHE A 77 -3.04 -1.05 -5.61
N TYR A 78 -3.44 0.09 -6.15
CA TYR A 78 -3.52 1.31 -5.35
C TYR A 78 -4.79 2.07 -5.69
N HIS A 79 -5.16 2.98 -4.80
CA HIS A 79 -6.21 3.93 -5.09
C HIS A 79 -5.93 5.23 -4.36
N ILE A 80 -6.58 6.29 -4.81
CA ILE A 80 -6.39 7.62 -4.25
C ILE A 80 -7.34 7.79 -3.08
N ASP A 81 -6.80 8.34 -1.99
CA ASP A 81 -7.56 8.48 -0.75
C ASP A 81 -8.25 9.83 -0.61
N GLU A 82 -8.23 10.66 -1.63
CA GLU A 82 -8.71 12.01 -1.43
C GLU A 82 -10.17 12.09 -1.02
N GLU A 83 -10.96 11.09 -1.38
CA GLU A 83 -12.36 11.11 -0.97
C GLU A 83 -12.57 10.68 0.46
N THR A 84 -11.65 9.90 0.98
CA THR A 84 -11.75 9.43 2.34
C THR A 84 -11.69 10.56 3.33
N ILE A 85 -11.02 11.61 2.95
CA ILE A 85 -10.85 12.76 3.81
C ILE A 85 -12.17 13.43 4.12
N PHE A 86 -13.08 13.42 3.18
CA PHE A 86 -14.37 14.06 3.37
C PHE A 86 -15.30 13.26 4.22
N LEU A 87 -15.07 11.98 4.28
CA LEU A 87 -16.00 11.13 4.97
C LEU A 87 -15.73 11.03 6.41
N GLU A 88 -14.73 11.42 6.73
CA GLU A 88 -14.39 11.26 8.01
C GLU A 88 -15.05 11.94 8.83
N SER A 89 -15.37 12.14 8.29
CA SER A 89 -15.99 12.58 9.08
C SER A 89 -17.14 11.97 9.19
N ALA A 90 -17.32 11.55 8.79
CA ALA A 90 -18.15 10.89 8.75
C ALA A 90 -18.22 9.74 9.08
N ILE A 91 -17.48 9.62 8.78
CA ILE A 91 -17.47 8.89 8.90
C ILE A 91 -17.74 8.29 9.62
N PHE A 92 -17.39 8.25 9.53
CA PHE A 92 -17.31 7.89 9.83
C PHE A 92 -17.91 7.43 10.34
N LYS A 93 -18.05 7.58 10.18
CA LYS A 93 -18.34 7.25 10.29
C LYS A 93 -18.76 6.72 10.53
N ILE A 94 -18.52 6.62 10.37
CA ILE A 94 -18.63 6.26 10.30
C ILE A 94 -19.01 5.81 10.60
N ASN A 95 -19.05 5.55 10.57
CA ASN A 95 -19.04 5.28 10.57
C ASN A 95 -19.36 5.12 10.68
#